data_ab0f612e0d15319303fef894107f5511
#
_entry.id   ab0f612e0d15319303fef894107f5511
#
_cell.length_a   1.000
_cell.length_b   1.000
_cell.length_c   1.000
_cell.angle_alpha   90.00
_cell.angle_beta   90.00
_cell.angle_gamma   90.00
#
_symmetry.space_group_name_H-M   'P 1'
#
loop_
_entity.id
_entity.type
_entity.pdbx_description
1 polymer ?
#
loop_
_entity_poly.entity_id
_entity_poly.type
_entity_poly.pdbx_seq_one_letter_code
_entity_poly.pdbx_strand_id
1 'polypeptide(L)'
;MTIFKTLICLKTRNGCIISPHPRAKKCTCLAAKIVLDAAVKAGAPENIIAWIDEPTVAMSGYLMSHKDVALILATGGPGMVKAAYSSGTPAVGVGPGNTPVVFDDTCDVQMAVSSVLLSKTFDNGMICASEQSVTCMASIYDDVKKEFTKRGGYILNSKEAKAVL
;
A
#
# COMPACT_ATOMS: atom_id res chain seq x y z
N MET A 1 6.47 2.01 -2.35
CA MET A 1 6.65 1.10 -1.18
C MET A 1 8.11 0.83 -0.85
N THR A 2 8.97 0.48 -1.82
CA THR A 2 10.40 0.19 -1.57
C THR A 2 11.13 1.32 -0.87
N ILE A 3 11.11 2.53 -1.44
CA ILE A 3 11.76 3.72 -0.85
C ILE A 3 11.27 3.95 0.59
N PHE A 4 9.97 3.90 0.82
CA PHE A 4 9.39 4.08 2.15
C PHE A 4 9.92 3.07 3.18
N LYS A 5 9.92 1.77 2.83
CA LYS A 5 10.40 0.72 3.74
C LYS A 5 11.91 0.82 4.00
N THR A 6 12.70 1.06 2.97
CA THR A 6 14.15 1.23 3.12
C THR A 6 14.51 2.44 3.98
N LEU A 7 13.80 3.57 3.79
CA LEU A 7 14.02 4.77 4.62
C LEU A 7 13.64 4.53 6.08
N ILE A 8 12.56 3.81 6.37
CA ILE A 8 12.20 3.44 7.74
C ILE A 8 13.28 2.55 8.35
N CYS A 9 13.74 1.52 7.64
CA CYS A 9 14.80 0.64 8.11
C CYS A 9 16.08 1.44 8.43
N LEU A 10 16.53 2.29 7.52
CA LEU A 10 17.70 3.15 7.75
C LEU A 10 17.52 4.08 8.94
N LYS A 11 16.36 4.75 9.03
CA LYS A 11 16.05 5.67 10.14
C LYS A 11 16.06 4.98 11.50
N THR A 12 15.67 3.72 11.54
CA THR A 12 15.65 2.90 12.75
C THR A 12 16.91 2.05 12.92
N ARG A 13 17.92 2.23 12.07
CA ARG A 13 19.22 1.51 12.09
C ARG A 13 19.07 0.01 11.93
N ASN A 14 18.10 -0.43 11.13
CA ASN A 14 17.92 -1.83 10.78
C ASN A 14 18.42 -2.08 9.35
N GLY A 15 19.07 -3.21 9.14
CA GLY A 15 19.28 -3.76 7.81
C GLY A 15 17.97 -4.27 7.22
N CYS A 16 17.85 -4.29 5.90
CA CYS A 16 16.68 -4.89 5.26
C CYS A 16 17.03 -5.66 4.00
N ILE A 17 16.26 -6.74 3.78
CA ILE A 17 16.31 -7.53 2.54
C ILE A 17 14.96 -7.37 1.85
N ILE A 18 14.99 -6.96 0.59
CA ILE A 18 13.79 -6.73 -0.21
C ILE A 18 13.53 -7.97 -1.07
N SER A 19 12.33 -8.53 -0.96
CA SER A 19 11.79 -9.51 -1.90
C SER A 19 10.87 -8.79 -2.90
N PRO A 20 11.33 -8.45 -4.10
CA PRO A 20 10.54 -7.70 -5.06
C PRO A 20 9.48 -8.58 -5.70
N HIS A 21 8.36 -7.97 -6.09
CA HIS A 21 7.39 -8.66 -6.94
C HIS A 21 8.03 -8.92 -8.32
N PRO A 22 7.90 -10.12 -8.92
CA PRO A 22 8.56 -10.45 -10.18
C PRO A 22 8.34 -9.44 -11.31
N ARG A 23 7.10 -8.93 -11.47
CA ARG A 23 6.76 -7.94 -12.49
C ARG A 23 7.36 -6.55 -12.22
N ALA A 24 7.69 -6.22 -10.98
CA ALA A 24 8.24 -4.93 -10.58
C ALA A 24 9.73 -5.03 -10.17
N LYS A 25 10.38 -6.17 -10.41
CA LYS A 25 11.75 -6.44 -9.98
C LYS A 25 12.71 -5.33 -10.37
N LYS A 26 12.76 -4.97 -11.66
CA LYS A 26 13.72 -3.98 -12.16
C LYS A 26 13.61 -2.63 -11.46
N CYS A 27 12.41 -2.06 -11.36
CA CYS A 27 12.22 -0.76 -10.72
C CYS A 27 12.38 -0.83 -9.20
N THR A 28 11.97 -1.94 -8.56
CA THR A 28 12.16 -2.15 -7.12
C THR A 28 13.64 -2.23 -6.75
N CYS A 29 14.43 -3.04 -7.47
CA CYS A 29 15.88 -3.15 -7.22
C CYS A 29 16.61 -1.85 -7.53
N LEU A 30 16.24 -1.15 -8.60
CA LEU A 30 16.84 0.17 -8.91
C LEU A 30 16.54 1.19 -7.81
N ALA A 31 15.31 1.25 -7.33
CA ALA A 31 14.94 2.15 -6.23
C ALA A 31 15.71 1.81 -4.94
N ALA A 32 15.84 0.51 -4.61
CA ALA A 32 16.64 0.07 -3.48
C ALA A 32 18.12 0.46 -3.61
N LYS A 33 18.68 0.28 -4.81
CA LYS A 33 20.06 0.66 -5.10
C LYS A 33 20.31 2.16 -4.94
N ILE A 34 19.41 3.00 -5.45
CA ILE A 34 19.54 4.47 -5.31
C ILE A 34 19.57 4.86 -3.83
N VAL A 35 18.69 4.27 -3.01
CA VAL A 35 18.66 4.55 -1.56
C VAL A 35 19.91 4.01 -0.87
N LEU A 36 20.39 2.82 -1.25
CA LEU A 36 21.63 2.24 -0.71
C LEU A 36 22.83 3.12 -1.04
N ASP A 37 23.00 3.52 -2.31
CA ASP A 37 24.13 4.34 -2.74
C ASP A 37 24.16 5.68 -1.98
N ALA A 38 23.01 6.31 -1.76
CA ALA A 38 22.90 7.53 -0.98
C ALA A 38 23.22 7.31 0.51
N ALA A 39 22.76 6.19 1.09
CA ALA A 39 23.04 5.84 2.48
C ALA A 39 24.52 5.56 2.71
N VAL A 40 25.16 4.77 1.83
CA VAL A 40 26.59 4.46 1.91
C VAL A 40 27.42 5.73 1.77
N LYS A 41 27.07 6.62 0.82
CA LYS A 41 27.72 7.93 0.70
C LYS A 41 27.62 8.79 1.96
N ALA A 42 26.56 8.60 2.73
CA ALA A 42 26.35 9.26 4.03
C ALA A 42 26.99 8.51 5.22
N GLY A 43 27.71 7.42 4.99
CA GLY A 43 28.44 6.66 6.02
C GLY A 43 27.72 5.43 6.54
N ALA A 44 26.64 4.97 5.91
CA ALA A 44 26.02 3.70 6.27
C ALA A 44 26.86 2.50 5.78
N PRO A 45 26.71 1.31 6.42
CA PRO A 45 27.36 0.08 5.95
C PRO A 45 26.92 -0.29 4.52
N GLU A 46 27.84 -0.81 3.72
CA GLU A 46 27.56 -1.18 2.31
C GLU A 46 26.44 -2.20 2.11
N ASN A 47 26.20 -3.07 3.09
CA ASN A 47 25.21 -4.13 3.01
C ASN A 47 23.94 -3.85 3.83
N ILE A 48 23.68 -2.59 4.19
CA ILE A 48 22.51 -2.23 5.00
C ILE A 48 21.17 -2.47 4.30
N ILE A 49 21.15 -2.42 2.97
CA ILE A 49 20.01 -2.75 2.11
C ILE A 49 20.45 -3.81 1.11
N ALA A 50 19.74 -4.93 1.08
CA ALA A 50 19.93 -6.00 0.11
C ALA A 50 18.59 -6.34 -0.57
N TRP A 51 18.63 -7.10 -1.66
CA TRP A 51 17.44 -7.57 -2.37
C TRP A 51 17.68 -8.93 -3.00
N ILE A 52 16.58 -9.62 -3.31
CA ILE A 52 16.60 -10.89 -4.03
C ILE A 52 16.62 -10.62 -5.52
N ASP A 53 17.65 -11.08 -6.21
CA ASP A 53 17.76 -10.94 -7.66
C ASP A 53 16.79 -11.87 -8.42
N GLU A 54 16.55 -13.07 -7.90
CA GLU A 54 15.60 -14.02 -8.48
C GLU A 54 14.46 -14.31 -7.50
N PRO A 55 13.42 -13.44 -7.47
CA PRO A 55 12.32 -13.61 -6.54
C PRO A 55 11.42 -14.78 -6.92
N THR A 56 11.41 -15.79 -6.06
CA THR A 56 10.52 -16.95 -6.14
C THR A 56 9.71 -17.10 -4.86
N VAL A 57 8.62 -17.87 -4.93
CA VAL A 57 7.83 -18.21 -3.73
C VAL A 57 8.68 -18.97 -2.72
N ALA A 58 9.51 -19.92 -3.18
CA ALA A 58 10.41 -20.69 -2.34
C ALA A 58 11.44 -19.80 -1.62
N MET A 59 12.08 -18.88 -2.35
CA MET A 59 13.05 -17.95 -1.76
C MET A 59 12.39 -16.99 -0.75
N SER A 60 11.20 -16.51 -1.05
CA SER A 60 10.44 -15.68 -0.11
C SER A 60 10.08 -16.46 1.16
N GLY A 61 9.65 -17.72 1.03
CA GLY A 61 9.38 -18.60 2.16
C GLY A 61 10.64 -18.89 2.99
N TYR A 62 11.76 -19.15 2.35
CA TYR A 62 13.05 -19.35 3.03
C TYR A 62 13.43 -18.12 3.87
N LEU A 63 13.35 -16.92 3.30
CA LEU A 63 13.65 -15.70 4.04
C LEU A 63 12.68 -15.47 5.20
N MET A 64 11.39 -15.70 5.01
CA MET A 64 10.38 -15.50 6.05
C MET A 64 10.61 -16.40 7.27
N SER A 65 11.20 -17.57 7.09
CA SER A 65 11.50 -18.52 8.18
C SER A 65 12.97 -18.52 8.61
N HIS A 66 13.81 -17.66 8.05
CA HIS A 66 15.22 -17.64 8.36
C HIS A 66 15.48 -17.08 9.77
N LYS A 67 16.30 -17.78 10.55
CA LYS A 67 16.57 -17.47 11.97
C LYS A 67 17.10 -16.05 12.21
N ASP A 68 17.80 -15.48 11.24
CA ASP A 68 18.41 -14.15 11.36
C ASP A 68 17.47 -13.02 10.86
N VAL A 69 16.25 -13.35 10.43
CA VAL A 69 15.21 -12.38 10.10
C VAL A 69 14.37 -12.11 11.34
N ALA A 70 14.54 -10.93 11.92
CA ALA A 70 13.86 -10.54 13.15
C ALA A 70 12.42 -10.07 12.94
N LEU A 71 12.12 -9.47 11.78
CA LEU A 71 10.78 -8.91 11.47
C LEU A 71 10.51 -8.97 9.98
N ILE A 72 9.28 -9.33 9.63
CA ILE A 72 8.77 -9.31 8.26
C ILE A 72 7.83 -8.11 8.10
N LEU A 73 8.09 -7.26 7.09
CA LEU A 73 7.17 -6.20 6.65
C LEU A 73 6.48 -6.63 5.36
N ALA A 74 5.39 -7.38 5.49
CA ALA A 74 4.66 -7.92 4.35
C ALA A 74 3.63 -6.93 3.79
N THR A 75 3.73 -6.59 2.51
CA THR A 75 2.69 -5.85 1.78
C THR A 75 2.39 -6.60 0.50
N GLY A 76 1.15 -6.93 0.28
CA GLY A 76 0.76 -7.71 -0.90
C GLY A 76 -0.63 -8.32 -0.77
N GLY A 77 -0.92 -9.30 -1.60
CA GLY A 77 -2.18 -10.01 -1.57
C GLY A 77 -2.37 -10.87 -0.31
N PRO A 78 -3.61 -11.34 -0.05
CA PRO A 78 -3.94 -12.12 1.16
C PRO A 78 -3.04 -13.34 1.38
N GLY A 79 -2.64 -14.02 0.30
CA GLY A 79 -1.75 -15.20 0.38
C GLY A 79 -0.37 -14.86 0.94
N MET A 80 0.22 -13.74 0.51
CA MET A 80 1.52 -13.27 1.01
C MET A 80 1.44 -12.90 2.49
N VAL A 81 0.39 -12.18 2.89
CA VAL A 81 0.18 -11.77 4.29
C VAL A 81 -0.03 -13.01 5.18
N LYS A 82 -0.84 -13.97 4.72
CA LYS A 82 -1.04 -15.25 5.43
C LYS A 82 0.29 -16.02 5.58
N ALA A 83 1.08 -16.11 4.52
CA ALA A 83 2.38 -16.77 4.56
C ALA A 83 3.33 -16.10 5.57
N ALA A 84 3.38 -14.76 5.60
CA ALA A 84 4.19 -14.02 6.55
C ALA A 84 3.79 -14.30 8.01
N TYR A 85 2.50 -14.24 8.34
CA TYR A 85 2.03 -14.55 9.68
C TYR A 85 2.17 -16.02 10.09
N SER A 86 2.22 -16.93 9.11
CA SER A 86 2.38 -18.36 9.36
C SER A 86 3.85 -18.82 9.35
N SER A 87 4.80 -17.92 9.13
CA SER A 87 6.23 -18.27 8.99
C SER A 87 6.94 -18.61 10.31
N GLY A 88 6.36 -18.22 11.44
CA GLY A 88 6.99 -18.31 12.75
C GLY A 88 7.85 -17.09 13.11
N THR A 89 8.15 -16.21 12.17
CA THR A 89 8.87 -14.95 12.40
C THR A 89 7.86 -13.83 12.70
N PRO A 90 8.14 -12.91 13.64
CA PRO A 90 7.30 -11.74 13.84
C PRO A 90 7.01 -11.00 12.54
N ALA A 91 5.75 -10.68 12.27
CA ALA A 91 5.35 -10.07 11.02
C ALA A 91 4.36 -8.91 11.22
N VAL A 92 4.54 -7.85 10.43
CA VAL A 92 3.57 -6.78 10.23
C VAL A 92 3.09 -6.88 8.78
N GLY A 93 1.87 -7.33 8.60
CA GLY A 93 1.29 -7.58 7.29
C GLY A 93 0.13 -6.65 6.99
N VAL A 94 0.11 -6.12 5.76
CA VAL A 94 -0.99 -5.32 5.23
C VAL A 94 -1.43 -5.93 3.91
N GLY A 95 -2.67 -6.41 3.89
CA GLY A 95 -3.35 -6.92 2.72
C GLY A 95 -4.28 -5.89 2.07
N PRO A 96 -5.25 -6.34 1.25
CA PRO A 96 -6.29 -5.48 0.72
C PRO A 96 -7.10 -4.88 1.88
N GLY A 97 -7.21 -3.57 1.88
CA GLY A 97 -7.97 -2.82 2.87
C GLY A 97 -9.29 -2.31 2.32
N ASN A 98 -10.18 -1.95 3.22
CA ASN A 98 -11.34 -1.12 2.93
C ASN A 98 -11.19 0.17 3.73
N THR A 99 -10.74 1.23 3.06
CA THR A 99 -10.47 2.52 3.71
C THR A 99 -11.76 3.35 3.71
N PRO A 100 -12.43 3.53 4.84
CA PRO A 100 -13.59 4.39 4.95
C PRO A 100 -13.17 5.85 5.08
N VAL A 101 -14.01 6.75 4.55
CA VAL A 101 -13.94 8.18 4.85
C VAL A 101 -15.27 8.62 5.45
N VAL A 102 -15.21 9.53 6.40
CA VAL A 102 -16.40 10.06 7.07
C VAL A 102 -16.52 11.56 6.80
N PHE A 103 -17.67 11.98 6.30
CA PHE A 103 -18.05 13.37 6.14
C PHE A 103 -19.07 13.73 7.21
N ASP A 104 -18.72 14.63 8.10
CA ASP A 104 -19.66 15.24 9.02
C ASP A 104 -20.33 16.45 8.38
N ASP A 105 -21.32 17.02 9.05
CA ASP A 105 -22.11 18.16 8.55
C ASP A 105 -21.38 19.50 8.62
N THR A 106 -20.17 19.52 9.18
CA THR A 106 -19.31 20.73 9.24
C THR A 106 -18.28 20.75 8.09
N CYS A 107 -18.19 19.68 7.29
CA CYS A 107 -17.20 19.60 6.23
C CYS A 107 -17.56 20.50 5.03
N ASP A 108 -16.54 20.99 4.34
CA ASP A 108 -16.71 21.52 2.98
C ASP A 108 -16.91 20.36 2.01
N VAL A 109 -18.16 20.16 1.60
CA VAL A 109 -18.57 19.05 0.71
C VAL A 109 -17.81 19.08 -0.61
N GLN A 110 -17.56 20.26 -1.18
CA GLN A 110 -16.87 20.38 -2.48
C GLN A 110 -15.41 19.95 -2.36
N MET A 111 -14.72 20.40 -1.31
CA MET A 111 -13.33 20.04 -1.04
C MET A 111 -13.23 18.55 -0.69
N ALA A 112 -14.11 18.05 0.17
CA ALA A 112 -14.10 16.66 0.62
C ALA A 112 -14.30 15.67 -0.54
N VAL A 113 -15.31 15.89 -1.39
CA VAL A 113 -15.56 15.07 -2.58
C VAL A 113 -14.40 15.16 -3.58
N SER A 114 -13.86 16.37 -3.80
CA SER A 114 -12.71 16.55 -4.69
C SER A 114 -11.50 15.74 -4.22
N SER A 115 -11.20 15.79 -2.92
CA SER A 115 -10.08 15.06 -2.31
C SER A 115 -10.25 13.55 -2.44
N VAL A 116 -11.44 13.03 -2.16
CA VAL A 116 -11.76 11.61 -2.31
C VAL A 116 -11.61 11.15 -3.76
N LEU A 117 -12.15 11.91 -4.73
CA LEU A 117 -12.02 11.56 -6.14
C LEU A 117 -10.57 11.56 -6.60
N LEU A 118 -9.78 12.58 -6.21
CA LEU A 118 -8.37 12.66 -6.56
C LEU A 118 -7.59 11.46 -5.98
N SER A 119 -7.83 11.12 -4.72
CA SER A 119 -7.21 9.98 -4.05
C SER A 119 -7.66 8.65 -4.66
N LYS A 120 -8.97 8.45 -4.86
CA LYS A 120 -9.52 7.20 -5.38
C LYS A 120 -9.14 6.91 -6.82
N THR A 121 -9.04 7.93 -7.66
CA THR A 121 -8.69 7.77 -9.08
C THR A 121 -7.18 7.69 -9.32
N PHE A 122 -6.36 8.03 -8.33
CA PHE A 122 -4.92 7.86 -8.41
C PHE A 122 -4.57 6.40 -8.67
N ASP A 123 -3.66 6.17 -9.62
CA ASP A 123 -3.23 4.82 -10.05
C ASP A 123 -4.41 3.90 -10.38
N ASN A 124 -5.46 4.44 -11.01
CA ASN A 124 -6.70 3.72 -11.36
C ASN A 124 -7.40 3.03 -10.17
N GLY A 125 -7.25 3.58 -8.96
CA GLY A 125 -7.82 3.01 -7.74
C GLY A 125 -7.15 1.74 -7.24
N MET A 126 -5.95 1.42 -7.72
CA MET A 126 -5.22 0.20 -7.39
C MET A 126 -4.54 0.25 -6.03
N ILE A 127 -4.30 1.44 -5.50
CA ILE A 127 -3.61 1.59 -4.22
C ILE A 127 -4.51 1.13 -3.06
N CYS A 128 -3.95 0.30 -2.17
CA CYS A 128 -4.64 -0.22 -0.99
C CYS A 128 -5.08 0.87 0.01
N ALA A 129 -4.53 2.07 -0.08
CA ALA A 129 -4.85 3.22 0.77
C ALA A 129 -5.95 4.12 0.17
N SER A 130 -6.40 3.87 -1.07
CA SER A 130 -7.49 4.66 -1.65
C SER A 130 -8.83 4.33 -0.98
N GLU A 131 -9.67 5.33 -0.89
CA GLU A 131 -10.98 5.24 -0.26
C GLU A 131 -11.88 4.22 -0.97
N GLN A 132 -12.53 3.37 -0.19
CA GLN A 132 -13.43 2.34 -0.69
C GLN A 132 -14.90 2.66 -0.38
N SER A 133 -15.13 3.43 0.67
CA SER A 133 -16.47 3.82 1.10
C SER A 133 -16.49 5.24 1.66
N VAL A 134 -17.58 5.93 1.43
CA VAL A 134 -17.87 7.25 2.00
C VAL A 134 -19.09 7.12 2.89
N THR A 135 -18.92 7.42 4.17
CA THR A 135 -20.02 7.57 5.13
C THR A 135 -20.25 9.04 5.37
N CYS A 136 -21.44 9.54 5.20
CA CYS A 136 -21.76 10.94 5.47
C CYS A 136 -23.01 11.09 6.34
N MET A 137 -23.11 12.22 7.03
CA MET A 137 -24.31 12.57 7.78
C MET A 137 -25.51 12.69 6.84
N ALA A 138 -26.68 12.28 7.30
CA ALA A 138 -27.91 12.29 6.50
C ALA A 138 -28.28 13.69 6.00
N SER A 139 -27.96 14.72 6.78
CA SER A 139 -28.19 16.14 6.45
C SER A 139 -27.50 16.61 5.18
N ILE A 140 -26.34 16.03 4.84
CA ILE A 140 -25.53 16.42 3.66
C ILE A 140 -25.51 15.35 2.56
N TYR A 141 -26.22 14.23 2.75
CA TYR A 141 -26.16 13.07 1.84
C TYR A 141 -26.46 13.42 0.37
N ASP A 142 -27.54 14.17 0.14
CA ASP A 142 -27.93 14.53 -1.21
C ASP A 142 -26.95 15.51 -1.87
N ASP A 143 -26.35 16.40 -1.10
CA ASP A 143 -25.36 17.36 -1.61
C ASP A 143 -24.03 16.65 -1.95
N VAL A 144 -23.63 15.69 -1.13
CA VAL A 144 -22.48 14.81 -1.41
C VAL A 144 -22.70 14.04 -2.72
N LYS A 145 -23.87 13.42 -2.92
CA LYS A 145 -24.21 12.72 -4.16
C LYS A 145 -24.19 13.65 -5.39
N LYS A 146 -24.80 14.82 -5.28
CA LYS A 146 -24.79 15.83 -6.35
C LYS A 146 -23.37 16.24 -6.73
N GLU A 147 -22.52 16.48 -5.73
CA GLU A 147 -21.14 16.89 -5.97
C GLU A 147 -20.30 15.78 -6.61
N PHE A 148 -20.46 14.52 -6.19
CA PHE A 148 -19.84 13.38 -6.89
C PHE A 148 -20.26 13.32 -8.36
N THR A 149 -21.55 13.45 -8.64
CA THR A 149 -22.07 13.41 -10.03
C THR A 149 -21.56 14.58 -10.86
N LYS A 150 -21.55 15.80 -10.31
CA LYS A 150 -21.02 17.00 -10.96
C LYS A 150 -19.55 16.86 -11.36
N ARG A 151 -18.76 16.08 -10.61
CA ARG A 151 -17.35 15.81 -10.86
C ARG A 151 -17.08 14.55 -11.68
N GLY A 152 -18.10 13.98 -12.30
CA GLY A 152 -17.99 12.82 -13.20
C GLY A 152 -18.17 11.46 -12.53
N GLY A 153 -18.51 11.42 -11.23
CA GLY A 153 -18.92 10.19 -10.57
C GLY A 153 -20.28 9.72 -11.10
N TYR A 154 -20.42 8.42 -11.31
CA TYR A 154 -21.68 7.79 -11.69
C TYR A 154 -22.19 6.91 -10.55
N ILE A 155 -23.43 7.14 -10.13
CA ILE A 155 -24.06 6.40 -9.05
C ILE A 155 -24.89 5.27 -9.65
N LEU A 156 -24.40 4.03 -9.46
CA LEU A 156 -25.07 2.84 -9.98
C LEU A 156 -26.41 2.59 -9.27
N ASN A 157 -27.42 2.22 -10.04
CA ASN A 157 -28.64 1.64 -9.48
C ASN A 157 -28.41 0.16 -9.12
N SER A 158 -29.38 -0.45 -8.42
CA SER A 158 -29.27 -1.84 -7.95
C SER A 158 -29.07 -2.88 -9.04
N LYS A 159 -29.59 -2.63 -10.26
CA LYS A 159 -29.41 -3.54 -11.41
C LYS A 159 -28.02 -3.41 -11.99
N GLU A 160 -27.55 -2.18 -12.14
CA GLU A 160 -26.19 -1.87 -12.62
C GLU A 160 -25.12 -2.37 -11.64
N ALA A 161 -25.32 -2.17 -10.34
CA ALA A 161 -24.42 -2.67 -9.32
C ALA A 161 -24.25 -4.20 -9.38
N LYS A 162 -25.36 -4.94 -9.58
CA LYS A 162 -25.30 -6.41 -9.76
C LYS A 162 -24.62 -6.86 -11.06
N ALA A 163 -24.58 -6.01 -12.08
CA ALA A 163 -23.94 -6.34 -13.35
C ALA A 163 -22.42 -6.07 -13.33
N VAL A 164 -21.95 -5.24 -12.40
CA VAL A 164 -20.53 -4.88 -12.23
C VAL A 164 -19.81 -5.81 -11.24
N LEU A 165 -20.54 -6.38 -10.28
CA LEU A 165 -20.06 -7.35 -9.30
C LEU A 165 -20.01 -8.77 -9.88
#